data_bdd71ba4d9c37d11eb916e95757658c0
#
_entry.id   bdd71ba4d9c37d11eb916e95757658c0
#
_cell.length_a   1.000
_cell.length_b   1.000
_cell.length_c   1.000
_cell.angle_alpha   90.00
_cell.angle_beta   90.00
_cell.angle_gamma   90.00
#
_symmetry.space_group_name_H-M   'P 1'
#
loop_
_entity.id
_entity.type
_entity.pdbx_description
1 polymer ?
#
loop_
_entity_poly.entity_id
_entity_poly.type
_entity_poly.pdbx_seq_one_letter_code
_entity_poly.pdbx_strand_id
1 'polypeptide(L)'
;KLGNCGSFFKNPIVPKEHFEQLLTQFPNIPHYPASSNEVKIPAAWLIETAGFKGKTFKNYGVHKHQALVLVNYGGASGRDILSLSQLIQKTINSIFGIALEAEVNVL
;
A
#
# COMPACT_ATOMS: atom_id res chain seq x y z
N LYS A 1 1.56 21.36 -11.61
CA LYS A 1 0.50 20.78 -10.79
C LYS A 1 0.65 19.29 -10.69
N LEU A 2 0.65 18.78 -9.49
CA LEU A 2 0.79 17.35 -9.26
C LEU A 2 -0.50 16.61 -9.65
N GLY A 3 -0.35 15.55 -10.42
CA GLY A 3 -1.42 14.61 -10.65
C GLY A 3 -1.51 13.64 -9.48
N ASN A 4 -2.61 13.68 -8.76
CA ASN A 4 -2.80 12.88 -7.57
C ASN A 4 -3.86 11.81 -7.85
N CYS A 5 -3.50 10.56 -7.68
CA CYS A 5 -4.38 9.43 -7.96
C CYS A 5 -5.28 9.06 -6.77
N GLY A 6 -5.20 9.80 -5.67
CA GLY A 6 -5.96 9.51 -4.46
C GLY A 6 -5.50 8.22 -3.79
N SER A 7 -6.30 7.71 -2.88
CA SER A 7 -6.01 6.42 -2.23
C SER A 7 -6.09 5.30 -3.25
N PHE A 8 -4.97 4.62 -3.46
CA PHE A 8 -4.88 3.61 -4.50
C PHE A 8 -5.19 2.21 -4.00
N PHE A 9 -4.98 1.92 -2.73
CA PHE A 9 -5.14 0.57 -2.18
C PHE A 9 -6.18 0.55 -1.06
N LYS A 10 -6.92 -0.56 -0.98
CA LYS A 10 -7.79 -0.82 0.15
C LYS A 10 -6.96 -1.27 1.34
N ASN A 11 -7.43 -0.98 2.54
CA ASN A 11 -6.85 -1.54 3.74
C ASN A 11 -7.18 -3.02 3.81
N PRO A 12 -6.18 -3.92 3.82
CA PRO A 12 -6.43 -5.35 3.78
C PRO A 12 -7.02 -5.87 5.09
N ILE A 13 -7.86 -6.88 4.97
CA ILE A 13 -8.40 -7.62 6.10
C ILE A 13 -7.75 -9.00 6.08
N VAL A 14 -7.13 -9.37 7.20
CA VAL A 14 -6.40 -10.63 7.30
C VAL A 14 -6.94 -11.45 8.47
N PRO A 15 -6.80 -12.79 8.41
CA PRO A 15 -7.14 -13.62 9.56
C PRO A 15 -6.32 -13.24 10.79
N LYS A 16 -6.93 -13.36 11.95
CA LYS A 16 -6.26 -13.02 13.20
C LYS A 16 -4.97 -13.81 13.41
N GLU A 17 -4.95 -15.07 12.99
CA GLU A 17 -3.74 -15.89 13.07
C GLU A 17 -2.59 -15.29 12.27
N HIS A 18 -2.87 -14.83 11.06
CA HIS A 18 -1.88 -14.20 10.21
C HIS A 18 -1.35 -12.93 10.87
N PHE A 19 -2.25 -12.13 11.43
CA PHE A 19 -1.87 -10.91 12.14
C PHE A 19 -0.96 -11.24 13.32
N GLU A 20 -1.27 -12.28 14.09
CA GLU A 20 -0.46 -12.68 15.22
C GLU A 20 0.95 -13.09 14.81
N GLN A 21 1.07 -13.75 13.69
CA GLN A 21 2.39 -14.08 13.13
C GLN A 21 3.16 -12.83 12.75
N LEU A 22 2.49 -11.86 12.17
CA LEU A 22 3.13 -10.59 11.79
C LEU A 22 3.60 -9.81 13.02
N LEU A 23 2.88 -9.89 14.13
CA LEU A 23 3.28 -9.23 15.37
C LEU A 23 4.63 -9.67 15.89
N THR A 24 5.04 -10.91 15.61
CA THR A 24 6.33 -11.40 16.05
C THR A 24 7.49 -10.69 15.36
N GLN A 25 7.28 -10.24 14.13
CA GLN A 25 8.28 -9.51 13.36
C GLN A 25 8.08 -8.00 13.40
N PHE A 26 6.84 -7.57 13.54
CA PHE A 26 6.47 -6.16 13.52
C PHE A 26 5.60 -5.85 14.74
N PRO A 27 6.19 -5.76 15.93
CA PRO A 27 5.39 -5.62 17.17
C PRO A 27 4.58 -4.34 17.25
N ASN A 28 4.90 -3.33 16.44
CA ASN A 28 4.17 -2.06 16.43
C ASN A 28 3.15 -1.96 15.30
N ILE A 29 2.83 -3.08 14.64
CA ILE A 29 1.90 -3.03 13.51
C ILE A 29 0.52 -2.53 13.96
N PRO A 30 0.03 -1.43 13.37
CA PRO A 30 -1.30 -0.93 13.72
C PRO A 30 -2.37 -1.84 13.14
N HIS A 31 -3.49 -1.91 13.81
CA HIS A 31 -4.60 -2.75 13.36
C HIS A 31 -5.91 -2.27 13.94
N TYR A 32 -6.99 -2.68 13.31
CA TYR A 32 -8.35 -2.37 13.74
C TYR A 32 -9.19 -3.64 13.67
N PRO A 33 -10.16 -3.82 14.57
CA PRO A 33 -11.03 -4.99 14.47
C PRO A 33 -11.88 -4.94 13.22
N ALA A 34 -11.98 -6.07 12.52
CA ALA A 34 -12.83 -6.20 11.35
C ALA A 34 -13.98 -7.16 11.62
N SER A 35 -13.69 -8.29 12.28
CA SER A 35 -14.68 -9.24 12.73
C SER A 35 -14.09 -10.01 13.90
N SER A 36 -14.81 -11.02 14.43
CA SER A 36 -14.33 -11.80 15.57
C SER A 36 -13.02 -12.52 15.24
N ASN A 37 -12.78 -12.88 13.99
CA ASN A 37 -11.59 -13.64 13.55
C ASN A 37 -10.71 -12.90 12.58
N GLU A 38 -10.95 -11.62 12.33
CA GLU A 38 -10.23 -10.86 11.31
C GLU A 38 -9.83 -9.49 11.82
N VAL A 39 -8.74 -9.01 11.27
CA VAL A 39 -8.15 -7.71 11.63
C VAL A 39 -7.91 -6.93 10.34
N LYS A 40 -8.16 -5.64 10.39
CA LYS A 40 -7.86 -4.73 9.29
C LYS A 40 -6.52 -4.06 9.57
N ILE A 41 -5.64 -4.05 8.57
CA ILE A 41 -4.33 -3.43 8.68
C ILE A 41 -4.27 -2.24 7.73
N PRO A 42 -3.78 -1.08 8.17
CA PRO A 42 -3.66 0.08 7.28
C PRO A 42 -2.68 -0.19 6.15
N ALA A 43 -3.14 -0.07 4.92
CA ALA A 43 -2.28 -0.24 3.76
C ALA A 43 -1.15 0.79 3.76
N ALA A 44 -1.42 2.01 4.22
CA ALA A 44 -0.40 3.06 4.31
C ALA A 44 0.79 2.62 5.15
N TRP A 45 0.54 1.96 6.29
CA TRP A 45 1.63 1.49 7.14
C TRP A 45 2.46 0.42 6.45
N LEU A 46 1.81 -0.50 5.74
CA LEU A 46 2.50 -1.56 5.00
C LEU A 46 3.41 -0.97 3.93
N ILE A 47 2.90 -0.03 3.16
CA ILE A 47 3.64 0.61 2.07
C ILE A 47 4.80 1.43 2.63
N GLU A 48 4.56 2.17 3.71
CA GLU A 48 5.60 2.97 4.35
C GLU A 48 6.70 2.08 4.93
N THR A 49 6.32 1.01 5.61
CA THR A 49 7.28 0.07 6.21
C THR A 49 8.11 -0.63 5.15
N ALA A 50 7.53 -0.88 3.98
CA ALA A 50 8.25 -1.46 2.84
C ALA A 50 9.19 -0.47 2.15
N GLY A 51 9.17 0.82 2.55
CA GLY A 51 10.11 1.81 2.06
C GLY A 51 9.65 2.62 0.86
N PHE A 52 8.37 2.58 0.51
CA PHE A 52 7.87 3.28 -0.66
C PHE A 52 7.47 4.73 -0.43
N LYS A 53 7.23 5.13 0.81
CA LYS A 53 6.73 6.49 1.08
C LYS A 53 7.72 7.54 0.58
N GLY A 54 7.24 8.43 -0.28
CA GLY A 54 8.06 9.48 -0.86
C GLY A 54 8.99 9.01 -1.96
N LYS A 55 8.98 7.74 -2.33
CA LYS A 55 9.85 7.20 -3.36
C LYS A 55 9.34 7.59 -4.75
N THR A 56 10.24 8.07 -5.58
CA THR A 56 9.88 8.46 -6.95
C THR A 56 10.61 7.59 -7.97
N PHE A 57 9.94 7.35 -9.09
CA PHE A 57 10.48 6.63 -10.24
C PHE A 57 10.28 7.54 -11.46
N LYS A 58 11.34 8.19 -11.92
CA LYS A 58 11.26 9.17 -13.00
C LYS A 58 10.27 10.28 -12.63
N ASN A 59 9.08 10.31 -13.24
CA ASN A 59 8.09 11.36 -13.03
C ASN A 59 6.80 10.85 -12.35
N TYR A 60 6.89 9.73 -11.65
CA TYR A 60 5.79 9.22 -10.85
C TYR A 60 6.34 8.59 -9.57
N GLY A 61 5.49 8.37 -8.60
CA GLY A 61 5.96 7.79 -7.34
C GLY A 61 4.90 7.73 -6.27
N VAL A 62 5.35 7.53 -5.04
CA VAL A 62 4.51 7.48 -3.85
C VAL A 62 4.61 8.83 -3.14
N HIS A 63 3.46 9.37 -2.72
CA HIS A 63 3.41 10.67 -2.06
C HIS A 63 4.31 10.71 -0.82
N LYS A 64 4.96 11.86 -0.57
CA LYS A 64 5.92 12.01 0.52
C LYS A 64 5.28 11.86 1.90
N HIS A 65 4.03 12.26 2.04
CA HIS A 65 3.35 12.29 3.34
C HIS A 65 2.19 11.32 3.43
N GLN A 66 1.78 10.74 2.32
CA GLN A 66 0.63 9.83 2.27
C GLN A 66 0.97 8.62 1.39
N ALA A 67 1.45 7.57 2.02
CA ALA A 67 1.93 6.37 1.30
C ALA A 67 0.84 5.68 0.48
N LEU A 68 -0.45 5.90 0.77
CA LEU A 68 -1.54 5.36 -0.04
C LEU A 68 -1.73 6.07 -1.37
N VAL A 69 -1.10 7.24 -1.54
CA VAL A 69 -1.33 8.09 -2.70
C VAL A 69 -0.18 7.96 -3.69
N LEU A 70 -0.50 7.56 -4.90
CA LEU A 70 0.45 7.56 -6.01
C LEU A 70 0.36 8.89 -6.73
N VAL A 71 1.51 9.43 -7.11
CA VAL A 71 1.59 10.76 -7.69
C VAL A 71 2.22 10.69 -9.06
N ASN A 72 1.60 11.43 -10.00
CA ASN A 72 2.14 11.64 -11.33
C ASN A 72 2.69 13.06 -11.40
N TYR A 73 4.00 13.18 -11.49
CA TYR A 73 4.68 14.48 -11.53
C TYR A 73 4.70 15.10 -12.93
N GLY A 74 4.04 14.45 -13.87
CA GLY A 74 3.90 14.95 -15.23
C GLY A 74 4.45 13.96 -16.25
N GLY A 75 3.66 13.61 -17.22
CA GLY A 75 4.08 12.77 -18.34
C GLY A 75 4.13 11.28 -18.10
N ALA A 76 3.89 10.81 -16.86
CA ALA A 76 3.81 9.37 -16.63
C ALA A 76 2.51 8.81 -17.21
N SER A 77 2.60 7.66 -17.86
CA SER A 77 1.43 7.00 -18.42
C SER A 77 0.66 6.25 -17.36
N GLY A 78 -0.59 5.88 -17.68
CA GLY A 78 -1.37 5.00 -16.81
C GLY A 78 -0.67 3.66 -16.61
N ARG A 79 0.09 3.20 -17.60
CA ARG A 79 0.89 1.99 -17.51
C ARG A 79 2.00 2.11 -16.47
N ASP A 80 2.64 3.28 -16.39
CA ASP A 80 3.69 3.52 -15.40
C ASP A 80 3.12 3.44 -13.99
N ILE A 81 1.97 4.06 -13.75
CA ILE A 81 1.30 4.01 -12.46
C ILE A 81 0.87 2.58 -12.13
N LEU A 82 0.35 1.86 -13.12
CA LEU A 82 -0.05 0.46 -12.91
C LEU A 82 1.16 -0.41 -12.57
N SER A 83 2.29 -0.21 -13.25
CA SER A 83 3.51 -0.95 -12.97
C SER A 83 4.00 -0.68 -11.54
N LEU A 84 3.93 0.56 -11.08
CA LEU A 84 4.29 0.90 -9.71
C LEU A 84 3.35 0.22 -8.71
N SER A 85 2.05 0.23 -8.98
CA SER A 85 1.09 -0.41 -8.09
C SER A 85 1.35 -1.92 -7.99
N GLN A 86 1.69 -2.55 -9.10
CA GLN A 86 2.00 -3.98 -9.12
C GLN A 86 3.29 -4.28 -8.36
N LEU A 87 4.29 -3.42 -8.47
CA LEU A 87 5.53 -3.55 -7.70
C LEU A 87 5.24 -3.47 -6.21
N ILE A 88 4.42 -2.53 -5.80
CA ILE A 88 4.02 -2.38 -4.40
C ILE A 88 3.30 -3.64 -3.92
N GLN A 89 2.32 -4.12 -4.70
CA GLN A 89 1.58 -5.32 -4.34
C GLN A 89 2.50 -6.54 -4.17
N LYS A 90 3.43 -6.70 -5.10
CA LYS A 90 4.37 -7.81 -5.07
C LYS A 90 5.29 -7.72 -3.85
N THR A 91 5.79 -6.53 -3.56
CA THR A 91 6.69 -6.31 -2.44
C THR A 91 5.99 -6.55 -1.10
N ILE A 92 4.76 -6.03 -0.95
CA ILE A 92 3.98 -6.23 0.27
C ILE A 92 3.67 -7.73 0.47
N ASN A 93 3.32 -8.42 -0.60
CA ASN A 93 3.06 -9.86 -0.50
C ASN A 93 4.34 -10.62 -0.10
N SER A 94 5.48 -10.22 -0.63
CA SER A 94 6.77 -10.86 -0.30
C SER A 94 7.16 -10.64 1.16
N ILE A 95 6.92 -9.44 1.70
CA ILE A 95 7.35 -9.10 3.06
C ILE A 95 6.35 -9.59 4.10
N PHE A 96 5.05 -9.37 3.84
CA PHE A 96 4.01 -9.57 4.86
C PHE A 96 3.09 -10.74 4.56
N GLY A 97 3.15 -11.32 3.38
CA GLY A 97 2.21 -12.35 2.97
C GLY A 97 0.80 -11.82 2.78
N ILE A 98 0.66 -10.54 2.48
CA ILE A 98 -0.63 -9.87 2.31
C ILE A 98 -0.81 -9.48 0.85
N ALA A 99 -1.96 -9.84 0.27
CA ALA A 99 -2.31 -9.43 -1.08
C ALA A 99 -3.09 -8.11 -1.01
N LEU A 100 -2.41 -7.01 -1.35
CA LEU A 100 -3.09 -5.72 -1.42
C LEU A 100 -4.02 -5.66 -2.62
N GLU A 101 -5.20 -5.10 -2.42
CA GLU A 101 -6.13 -4.86 -3.51
C GLU A 101 -6.12 -3.39 -3.89
N ALA A 102 -6.02 -3.13 -5.18
CA ALA A 102 -6.14 -1.78 -5.67
C ALA A 102 -7.60 -1.35 -5.56
N GLU A 103 -7.81 -0.18 -4.98
CA GLU A 103 -9.12 0.46 -4.96
C GLU A 103 -9.19 1.33 -6.20
N VAL A 104 -9.46 0.69 -7.33
CA VAL A 104 -9.29 1.36 -8.60
C VAL A 104 -10.43 2.30 -8.89
N ASN A 105 -10.13 3.58 -8.81
CA ASN A 105 -10.82 4.53 -9.64
C ASN A 105 -9.80 5.00 -10.66
N VAL A 106 -9.76 4.31 -11.77
CA VAL A 106 -8.95 4.76 -12.87
C VAL A 106 -9.67 5.94 -13.48
N LEU A 107 -9.09 7.07 -13.30
CA LEU A 107 -9.57 8.26 -13.98
C LEU A 107 -8.88 8.38 -15.32
#